data_108c90c3f7af8d23d9388889f21469a8
#
_entry.id   108c90c3f7af8d23d9388889f21469a8
#
_cell.length_a   1.000
_cell.length_b   1.000
_cell.length_c   1.000
_cell.angle_alpha   90.00
_cell.angle_beta   90.00
_cell.angle_gamma   90.00
#
_symmetry.space_group_name_H-M   'P 1'
#
loop_
_entity.id
_entity.type
_entity.pdbx_description
1 polymer ?
#
loop_
_entity_poly.entity_id
_entity_poly.type
_entity_poly.pdbx_seq_one_letter_code
_entity_poly.pdbx_strand_id
1 'polypeptide(L)'
;MRPLPLHNNPCRALREEIVVRIVAMLAWSAMLMVPVFGQGAYPDRPVRLVVGFPAGGPTDGPARVLAEKLRNSLGQPVVVENKPGAGGKIAVDYILGQPRDGYTLLVCTYIDAINTVMYRKSSYKLDDLAPVSLITNAFYAIAVSKDLPVKNIQEFIAYAKARPTEINYGHVGAGSAPELVAKRFERATGVQMTGIPYKGMGDALQEMVAGRLQFAIGPLITTMPLFESDKLRVLAMTSPQRLAAAPNVPTLTEQGVPIVAGTWLGI
;
A
#
# COMPACT_ATOMS: atom_id res chain seq x y z
N MET A 1 -25.05 72.97 -68.80
CA MET A 1 -23.77 72.23 -68.62
C MET A 1 -23.98 71.16 -67.57
N ARG A 2 -24.01 69.89 -67.94
CA ARG A 2 -24.09 68.78 -66.98
C ARG A 2 -22.65 68.27 -66.73
N PRO A 3 -22.26 68.08 -65.48
CA PRO A 3 -20.94 67.50 -65.19
C PRO A 3 -20.92 66.02 -65.54
N LEU A 4 -19.79 65.57 -66.17
CA LEU A 4 -19.48 64.19 -66.54
C LEU A 4 -19.25 63.29 -65.26
N PRO A 5 -19.66 62.05 -65.26
CA PRO A 5 -19.44 61.15 -64.16
C PRO A 5 -17.98 60.81 -64.08
N LEU A 6 -17.43 60.88 -62.85
CA LEU A 6 -16.05 60.43 -62.50
C LEU A 6 -15.89 58.94 -62.74
N HIS A 7 -14.93 58.61 -63.57
CA HIS A 7 -14.52 57.24 -63.91
C HIS A 7 -14.18 56.47 -62.65
N ASN A 8 -14.96 55.46 -62.27
CA ASN A 8 -14.61 54.43 -61.30
C ASN A 8 -13.49 53.58 -61.89
N ASN A 9 -12.29 53.73 -61.36
CA ASN A 9 -11.13 53.05 -61.82
C ASN A 9 -11.17 51.58 -61.26
N PRO A 10 -11.48 50.57 -62.09
CA PRO A 10 -11.66 49.16 -61.63
C PRO A 10 -10.41 48.56 -60.98
N CYS A 11 -9.23 49.08 -61.34
CA CYS A 11 -7.97 48.66 -60.76
C CYS A 11 -7.81 49.05 -59.27
N ARG A 12 -8.49 50.11 -58.84
CA ARG A 12 -8.42 50.60 -57.46
C ARG A 12 -9.30 49.72 -56.53
N ALA A 13 -10.46 49.31 -56.99
CA ALA A 13 -11.36 48.39 -56.29
C ALA A 13 -10.76 47.02 -56.10
N LEU A 14 -10.10 46.47 -57.13
CA LEU A 14 -9.39 45.18 -57.08
C LEU A 14 -8.22 45.20 -56.06
N ARG A 15 -7.51 46.33 -55.99
CA ARG A 15 -6.36 46.47 -55.09
C ARG A 15 -6.82 46.52 -53.62
N GLU A 16 -7.91 47.18 -53.33
CA GLU A 16 -8.50 47.29 -52.00
C GLU A 16 -9.04 45.93 -51.51
N GLU A 17 -9.72 45.16 -52.39
CA GLU A 17 -10.17 43.77 -52.03
C GLU A 17 -9.00 42.84 -51.76
N ILE A 18 -7.92 42.88 -52.56
CA ILE A 18 -6.75 42.04 -52.35
C ILE A 18 -6.06 42.38 -50.99
N VAL A 19 -5.92 43.67 -50.70
CA VAL A 19 -5.32 44.12 -49.40
C VAL A 19 -6.16 43.67 -48.22
N VAL A 20 -7.49 43.78 -48.31
CA VAL A 20 -8.41 43.34 -47.21
C VAL A 20 -8.33 41.83 -47.04
N ARG A 21 -8.25 41.03 -48.13
CA ARG A 21 -8.12 39.58 -48.03
C ARG A 21 -6.77 39.17 -47.45
N ILE A 22 -5.66 39.82 -47.81
CA ILE A 22 -4.33 39.54 -47.24
C ILE A 22 -4.28 39.90 -45.74
N VAL A 23 -4.85 41.07 -45.36
CA VAL A 23 -4.92 41.47 -43.94
C VAL A 23 -5.79 40.50 -43.13
N ALA A 24 -6.93 40.06 -43.72
CA ALA A 24 -7.79 39.08 -43.07
C ALA A 24 -7.10 37.70 -42.91
N MET A 25 -6.34 37.24 -43.93
CA MET A 25 -5.53 36.00 -43.81
C MET A 25 -4.42 36.13 -42.79
N LEU A 26 -3.74 37.25 -42.71
CA LEU A 26 -2.68 37.49 -41.71
C LEU A 26 -3.26 37.60 -40.29
N ALA A 27 -4.45 38.21 -40.14
CA ALA A 27 -5.15 38.26 -38.85
C ALA A 27 -5.63 36.85 -38.41
N TRP A 28 -6.09 36.01 -39.35
CA TRP A 28 -6.49 34.63 -39.06
C TRP A 28 -5.28 33.75 -38.71
N SER A 29 -4.12 33.90 -39.37
CA SER A 29 -2.90 33.16 -39.03
C SER A 29 -2.30 33.58 -37.68
N ALA A 30 -2.44 34.85 -37.28
CA ALA A 30 -2.04 35.33 -35.97
C ALA A 30 -2.93 34.79 -34.82
N MET A 31 -4.20 34.50 -35.13
CA MET A 31 -5.17 33.97 -34.15
C MET A 31 -4.97 32.45 -33.90
N LEU A 32 -4.21 31.75 -34.76
CA LEU A 32 -3.84 30.32 -34.58
C LEU A 32 -2.56 30.11 -33.79
N MET A 33 -1.84 31.17 -33.42
CA MET A 33 -0.72 31.08 -32.46
C MET A 33 -1.27 31.18 -31.03
N VAL A 34 -2.14 30.24 -30.63
CA VAL A 34 -2.39 29.97 -29.23
C VAL A 34 -1.08 29.40 -28.68
N PRO A 35 -0.40 30.05 -27.70
CA PRO A 35 0.73 29.42 -27.04
C PRO A 35 0.22 28.10 -26.48
N VAL A 36 0.70 26.98 -27.00
CA VAL A 36 0.61 25.71 -26.30
C VAL A 36 1.42 25.94 -25.02
N PHE A 37 0.73 26.33 -23.95
CA PHE A 37 1.31 26.25 -22.62
C PHE A 37 1.68 24.79 -22.47
N GLY A 38 2.96 24.49 -22.68
CA GLY A 38 3.51 23.20 -22.43
C GLY A 38 3.11 22.85 -20.99
N GLN A 39 2.33 21.79 -20.84
CA GLN A 39 2.11 21.22 -19.51
C GLN A 39 3.49 21.05 -18.91
N GLY A 40 3.83 21.86 -17.89
CA GLY A 40 5.11 21.82 -17.21
C GLY A 40 5.41 20.37 -16.89
N ALA A 41 6.67 19.96 -17.08
CA ALA A 41 7.07 18.58 -16.85
C ALA A 41 6.64 18.19 -15.43
N TYR A 42 5.76 17.18 -15.30
CA TYR A 42 5.36 16.63 -14.00
C TYR A 42 6.59 15.95 -13.35
N PRO A 43 6.82 16.18 -12.04
CA PRO A 43 6.19 17.16 -11.15
C PRO A 43 6.86 18.53 -11.23
N ASP A 44 6.06 19.62 -11.23
CA ASP A 44 6.50 21.03 -11.19
C ASP A 44 6.45 21.62 -9.77
N ARG A 45 5.94 20.87 -8.79
CA ARG A 45 5.76 21.26 -7.39
C ARG A 45 5.91 20.04 -6.46
N PRO A 46 6.00 20.26 -5.12
CA PRO A 46 6.16 19.16 -4.17
C PRO A 46 5.05 18.12 -4.25
N VAL A 47 5.42 16.83 -4.18
CA VAL A 47 4.51 15.70 -4.08
C VAL A 47 4.32 15.34 -2.61
N ARG A 48 3.09 15.03 -2.20
CA ARG A 48 2.76 14.61 -0.83
C ARG A 48 2.45 13.12 -0.77
N LEU A 49 3.10 12.40 0.16
CA LEU A 49 2.79 11.03 0.53
C LEU A 49 2.01 11.03 1.84
N VAL A 50 0.73 10.75 1.78
CA VAL A 50 -0.16 10.71 2.94
C VAL A 50 -0.11 9.32 3.57
N VAL A 51 0.18 9.25 4.87
CA VAL A 51 0.29 8.02 5.67
C VAL A 51 -0.81 8.02 6.72
N GLY A 52 -1.68 6.98 6.73
CA GLY A 52 -2.81 6.84 7.63
C GLY A 52 -2.46 6.41 9.07
N PHE A 53 -1.17 6.40 9.43
CA PHE A 53 -0.66 5.91 10.71
C PHE A 53 0.31 6.91 11.34
N PRO A 54 0.56 6.80 12.67
CA PRO A 54 1.46 7.71 13.37
C PRO A 54 2.88 7.69 12.81
N ALA A 55 3.57 8.83 12.92
CA ALA A 55 4.98 8.96 12.58
C ALA A 55 5.84 7.99 13.43
N GLY A 56 6.90 7.44 12.83
CA GLY A 56 7.77 6.44 13.45
C GLY A 56 7.21 5.03 13.49
N GLY A 57 5.98 4.82 13.00
CA GLY A 57 5.36 3.51 12.89
C GLY A 57 5.87 2.69 11.69
N PRO A 58 5.43 1.41 11.57
CA PRO A 58 5.90 0.49 10.53
C PRO A 58 5.56 0.92 9.10
N THR A 59 4.57 1.79 8.91
CA THR A 59 4.21 2.35 7.60
C THR A 59 4.99 3.62 7.27
N ASP A 60 5.32 4.41 8.31
CA ASP A 60 5.99 5.70 8.15
C ASP A 60 7.45 5.56 7.70
N GLY A 61 8.19 4.60 8.27
CA GLY A 61 9.59 4.36 7.93
C GLY A 61 9.79 4.08 6.43
N PRO A 62 9.13 3.06 5.84
CA PRO A 62 9.18 2.79 4.40
C PRO A 62 8.71 3.97 3.55
N ALA A 63 7.67 4.72 3.98
CA ALA A 63 7.20 5.91 3.26
C ALA A 63 8.27 7.01 3.18
N ARG A 64 9.04 7.24 4.27
CA ARG A 64 10.13 8.23 4.28
C ARG A 64 11.31 7.80 3.41
N VAL A 65 11.69 6.53 3.44
CA VAL A 65 12.73 5.99 2.55
C VAL A 65 12.32 6.15 1.09
N LEU A 66 11.05 5.86 0.77
CA LEU A 66 10.51 6.06 -0.57
C LEU A 66 10.51 7.55 -0.97
N ALA A 67 10.06 8.44 -0.08
CA ALA A 67 10.04 9.89 -0.31
C ALA A 67 11.43 10.42 -0.66
N GLU A 68 12.47 9.98 0.05
CA GLU A 68 13.85 10.37 -0.23
C GLU A 68 14.31 9.90 -1.63
N LYS A 69 14.01 8.64 -1.99
CA LYS A 69 14.36 8.10 -3.32
C LYS A 69 13.61 8.82 -4.43
N LEU A 70 12.31 9.04 -4.27
CA LEU A 70 11.49 9.77 -5.24
C LEU A 70 11.95 11.22 -5.40
N ARG A 71 12.32 11.92 -4.33
CA ARG A 71 12.86 13.27 -4.41
C ARG A 71 14.06 13.36 -5.35
N ASN A 72 14.96 12.37 -5.24
CA ASN A 72 16.16 12.34 -6.09
C ASN A 72 15.84 12.05 -7.56
N SER A 73 14.82 11.23 -7.82
CA SER A 73 14.42 10.86 -9.18
C SER A 73 13.53 11.91 -9.85
N LEU A 74 12.65 12.56 -9.08
CA LEU A 74 11.67 13.52 -9.58
C LEU A 74 12.19 14.97 -9.62
N GLY A 75 13.30 15.27 -8.93
CA GLY A 75 13.85 16.63 -8.83
C GLY A 75 12.97 17.60 -8.03
N GLN A 76 11.94 17.10 -7.36
CA GLN A 76 11.02 17.90 -6.54
C GLN A 76 10.93 17.32 -5.12
N PRO A 77 10.65 18.17 -4.12
CA PRO A 77 10.42 17.68 -2.75
C PRO A 77 9.28 16.66 -2.70
N VAL A 78 9.50 15.56 -1.97
CA VAL A 78 8.46 14.58 -1.64
C VAL A 78 8.29 14.58 -0.13
N VAL A 79 7.09 14.97 0.34
CA VAL A 79 6.81 15.23 1.75
C VAL A 79 5.88 14.16 2.31
N VAL A 80 6.27 13.51 3.41
CA VAL A 80 5.42 12.55 4.13
C VAL A 80 4.54 13.32 5.12
N GLU A 81 3.22 13.13 4.99
CA GLU A 81 2.20 13.75 5.84
C GLU A 81 1.41 12.65 6.57
N ASN A 82 1.54 12.59 7.90
CA ASN A 82 0.83 11.61 8.72
C ASN A 82 -0.57 12.13 9.09
N LYS A 83 -1.62 11.35 8.76
CA LYS A 83 -3.02 11.59 9.14
C LYS A 83 -3.60 10.35 9.82
N PRO A 84 -3.19 10.09 11.07
CA PRO A 84 -3.59 8.89 11.78
C PRO A 84 -5.06 8.97 12.25
N GLY A 85 -5.67 7.80 12.42
CA GLY A 85 -6.97 7.64 13.05
C GLY A 85 -7.91 6.72 12.28
N ALA A 86 -8.87 6.14 13.02
CA ALA A 86 -9.88 5.22 12.50
C ALA A 86 -9.30 4.09 11.62
N GLY A 87 -8.15 3.50 12.00
CA GLY A 87 -7.50 2.44 11.22
C GLY A 87 -7.05 2.88 9.82
N GLY A 88 -6.63 4.14 9.62
CA GLY A 88 -6.21 4.68 8.31
C GLY A 88 -7.33 5.40 7.54
N LYS A 89 -8.59 5.18 7.93
CA LYS A 89 -9.76 5.72 7.23
C LYS A 89 -9.70 7.25 7.04
N ILE A 90 -9.20 8.02 8.04
CA ILE A 90 -9.07 9.47 7.95
C ILE A 90 -8.16 9.87 6.78
N ALA A 91 -7.07 9.15 6.56
CA ALA A 91 -6.16 9.40 5.45
C ALA A 91 -6.82 9.10 4.10
N VAL A 92 -7.57 8.00 4.00
CA VAL A 92 -8.31 7.65 2.78
C VAL A 92 -9.37 8.70 2.46
N ASP A 93 -10.20 9.10 3.43
CA ASP A 93 -11.21 10.15 3.25
C ASP A 93 -10.57 11.48 2.81
N TYR A 94 -9.40 11.82 3.38
CA TYR A 94 -8.65 13.00 2.99
C TYR A 94 -8.18 12.93 1.53
N ILE A 95 -7.61 11.80 1.10
CA ILE A 95 -7.11 11.60 -0.27
C ILE A 95 -8.24 11.71 -1.29
N LEU A 96 -9.39 11.11 -1.01
CA LEU A 96 -10.55 11.16 -1.91
C LEU A 96 -11.09 12.58 -2.15
N GLY A 97 -10.82 13.51 -1.24
CA GLY A 97 -11.13 14.92 -1.37
C GLY A 97 -10.05 15.73 -2.09
N GLN A 98 -8.90 15.15 -2.48
CA GLN A 98 -7.85 15.88 -3.17
C GLN A 98 -7.98 15.81 -4.69
N PRO A 99 -7.38 16.76 -5.44
CA PRO A 99 -7.27 16.67 -6.90
C PRO A 99 -6.58 15.37 -7.33
N ARG A 100 -7.09 14.77 -8.40
CA ARG A 100 -6.52 13.53 -8.98
C ARG A 100 -5.43 13.86 -10.00
N ASP A 101 -4.42 14.59 -9.58
CA ASP A 101 -3.37 15.16 -10.43
C ASP A 101 -1.97 14.54 -10.16
N GLY A 102 -1.91 13.53 -9.29
CA GLY A 102 -0.67 12.84 -8.93
C GLY A 102 0.18 13.54 -7.86
N TYR A 103 -0.21 14.72 -7.37
CA TYR A 103 0.58 15.46 -6.35
C TYR A 103 0.24 15.08 -4.91
N THR A 104 -0.83 14.32 -4.69
CA THR A 104 -1.16 13.80 -3.36
C THR A 104 -1.47 12.32 -3.50
N LEU A 105 -0.61 11.50 -2.91
CA LEU A 105 -0.63 10.05 -3.02
C LEU A 105 -0.86 9.43 -1.63
N LEU A 106 -1.63 8.35 -1.56
CA LEU A 106 -1.82 7.59 -0.34
C LEU A 106 -0.77 6.49 -0.26
N VAL A 107 -0.09 6.38 0.87
CA VAL A 107 0.62 5.15 1.22
C VAL A 107 -0.40 4.18 1.81
N CYS A 108 -0.93 3.34 0.93
CA CYS A 108 -2.00 2.39 1.23
C CYS A 108 -1.45 1.11 1.86
N THR A 109 -2.24 0.51 2.74
CA THR A 109 -1.89 -0.72 3.45
C THR A 109 -2.98 -1.77 3.25
N TYR A 110 -2.68 -3.02 3.62
CA TYR A 110 -3.68 -4.08 3.68
C TYR A 110 -4.87 -3.75 4.61
N ILE A 111 -4.67 -2.87 5.61
CA ILE A 111 -5.72 -2.44 6.54
C ILE A 111 -6.77 -1.62 5.81
N ASP A 112 -6.36 -0.77 4.87
CA ASP A 112 -7.28 0.04 4.07
C ASP A 112 -8.20 -0.86 3.22
N ALA A 113 -7.67 -1.98 2.71
CA ALA A 113 -8.48 -2.99 2.03
C ALA A 113 -9.44 -3.72 2.99
N ILE A 114 -8.95 -4.14 4.16
CA ILE A 114 -9.76 -4.82 5.17
C ILE A 114 -10.90 -3.93 5.66
N ASN A 115 -10.67 -2.63 5.84
CA ASN A 115 -11.68 -1.67 6.29
C ASN A 115 -12.91 -1.65 5.38
N THR A 116 -12.77 -1.87 4.07
CA THR A 116 -13.92 -1.90 3.14
C THR A 116 -14.85 -3.09 3.37
N VAL A 117 -14.35 -4.17 3.98
CA VAL A 117 -15.11 -5.40 4.26
C VAL A 117 -15.59 -5.44 5.71
N MET A 118 -14.77 -5.00 6.67
CA MET A 118 -15.09 -5.07 8.10
C MET A 118 -16.12 -4.03 8.55
N TYR A 119 -16.12 -2.84 7.96
CA TYR A 119 -17.09 -1.82 8.33
C TYR A 119 -18.32 -1.89 7.44
N ARG A 120 -19.50 -2.16 8.05
CA ARG A 120 -20.81 -2.22 7.34
C ARG A 120 -21.12 -0.97 6.50
N LYS A 121 -20.56 0.19 6.86
CA LYS A 121 -20.68 1.45 6.15
C LYS A 121 -19.27 2.04 5.99
N SER A 122 -18.47 1.45 5.13
CA SER A 122 -17.23 2.10 4.70
C SER A 122 -17.59 3.37 3.92
N SER A 123 -16.83 4.46 4.14
CA SER A 123 -16.98 5.70 3.37
C SER A 123 -16.40 5.62 1.97
N TYR A 124 -15.68 4.54 1.65
CA TYR A 124 -14.99 4.34 0.37
C TYR A 124 -15.02 2.86 -0.04
N LYS A 125 -14.75 2.62 -1.32
CA LYS A 125 -14.47 1.32 -1.92
C LYS A 125 -13.02 1.31 -2.41
N LEU A 126 -12.44 0.13 -2.61
CA LEU A 126 -11.08 0.02 -3.16
C LEU A 126 -10.98 0.63 -4.56
N ASP A 127 -12.03 0.50 -5.38
CA ASP A 127 -12.11 1.04 -6.74
C ASP A 127 -12.12 2.59 -6.78
N ASP A 128 -12.30 3.26 -5.64
CA ASP A 128 -12.18 4.72 -5.54
C ASP A 128 -10.71 5.17 -5.55
N LEU A 129 -9.78 4.25 -5.32
CA LEU A 129 -8.33 4.45 -5.32
C LEU A 129 -7.71 3.82 -6.57
N ALA A 130 -6.83 4.55 -7.25
CA ALA A 130 -6.07 4.04 -8.38
C ALA A 130 -4.72 3.49 -7.89
N PRO A 131 -4.45 2.18 -7.98
CA PRO A 131 -3.18 1.62 -7.57
C PRO A 131 -2.05 2.04 -8.52
N VAL A 132 -0.94 2.50 -7.97
CA VAL A 132 0.25 2.93 -8.73
C VAL A 132 1.35 1.89 -8.67
N SER A 133 1.78 1.52 -7.47
CA SER A 133 2.88 0.55 -7.28
C SER A 133 2.85 -0.09 -5.91
N LEU A 134 3.32 -1.33 -5.85
CA LEU A 134 3.64 -2.01 -4.61
C LEU A 134 4.99 -1.50 -4.09
N ILE A 135 5.05 -1.06 -2.83
CA ILE A 135 6.29 -0.61 -2.17
C ILE A 135 7.01 -1.79 -1.55
N THR A 136 6.31 -2.59 -0.75
CA THR A 136 6.87 -3.74 -0.06
C THR A 136 5.81 -4.77 0.33
N ASN A 137 6.26 -6.03 0.42
CA ASN A 137 5.54 -7.11 1.06
C ASN A 137 6.30 -7.56 2.32
N ALA A 138 5.56 -7.87 3.38
CA ALA A 138 6.10 -8.49 4.57
C ALA A 138 5.28 -9.73 4.91
N PHE A 139 5.97 -10.83 5.18
CA PHE A 139 5.36 -12.11 5.51
C PHE A 139 5.62 -12.47 6.98
N TYR A 140 4.86 -13.44 7.48
CA TYR A 140 4.91 -13.86 8.85
C TYR A 140 5.63 -15.18 8.97
N ALA A 141 6.29 -15.36 10.11
CA ALA A 141 6.81 -16.63 10.58
C ALA A 141 5.77 -17.31 11.48
N ILE A 142 5.52 -18.58 11.27
CA ILE A 142 4.78 -19.45 12.17
C ILE A 142 5.78 -19.99 13.20
N ALA A 143 5.69 -19.48 14.41
CA ALA A 143 6.58 -19.83 15.51
C ALA A 143 5.84 -20.64 16.57
N VAL A 144 6.57 -21.54 17.21
CA VAL A 144 6.10 -22.30 18.37
C VAL A 144 7.10 -22.22 19.52
N SER A 145 6.60 -22.39 20.74
CA SER A 145 7.48 -22.56 21.91
C SER A 145 8.45 -23.71 21.67
N LYS A 146 9.68 -23.54 22.11
CA LYS A 146 10.71 -24.55 22.01
C LYS A 146 10.37 -25.84 22.80
N ASP A 147 9.53 -25.70 23.84
CA ASP A 147 9.09 -26.81 24.70
C ASP A 147 8.10 -27.75 24.00
N LEU A 148 7.49 -27.34 22.87
CA LEU A 148 6.62 -28.23 22.13
C LEU A 148 7.44 -29.32 21.40
N PRO A 149 7.03 -30.59 21.48
CA PRO A 149 7.71 -31.70 20.83
C PRO A 149 7.31 -31.82 19.35
N VAL A 150 7.42 -30.71 18.60
CA VAL A 150 7.03 -30.63 17.18
C VAL A 150 8.13 -29.99 16.36
N LYS A 151 8.38 -30.52 15.14
CA LYS A 151 9.47 -30.07 14.27
C LYS A 151 8.98 -29.45 12.94
N ASN A 152 7.72 -29.65 12.60
CA ASN A 152 7.10 -29.17 11.37
C ASN A 152 5.60 -28.89 11.58
N ILE A 153 4.95 -28.32 10.57
CA ILE A 153 3.54 -27.95 10.65
C ILE A 153 2.62 -29.16 10.79
N GLN A 154 2.93 -30.29 10.18
CA GLN A 154 2.08 -31.49 10.27
C GLN A 154 2.11 -32.10 11.68
N GLU A 155 3.28 -32.15 12.30
CA GLU A 155 3.42 -32.59 13.70
C GLU A 155 2.68 -31.61 14.65
N PHE A 156 2.78 -30.28 14.38
CA PHE A 156 2.03 -29.29 15.17
C PHE A 156 0.52 -29.48 15.01
N ILE A 157 0.01 -29.68 13.81
CA ILE A 157 -1.42 -29.92 13.57
C ILE A 157 -1.90 -31.16 14.34
N ALA A 158 -1.15 -32.27 14.28
CA ALA A 158 -1.48 -33.50 15.00
C ALA A 158 -1.46 -33.27 16.52
N TYR A 159 -0.45 -32.56 17.03
CA TYR A 159 -0.32 -32.22 18.44
C TYR A 159 -1.48 -31.35 18.94
N ALA A 160 -1.83 -30.30 18.19
CA ALA A 160 -2.90 -29.35 18.55
C ALA A 160 -4.29 -29.99 18.48
N LYS A 161 -4.55 -30.85 17.48
CA LYS A 161 -5.82 -31.60 17.39
C LYS A 161 -6.06 -32.56 18.55
N ALA A 162 -5.02 -33.13 19.10
CA ALA A 162 -5.11 -33.97 20.30
C ALA A 162 -5.35 -33.18 21.59
N ARG A 163 -5.22 -31.86 21.55
CA ARG A 163 -5.32 -30.92 22.70
C ARG A 163 -6.14 -29.69 22.34
N PRO A 164 -7.42 -29.84 22.02
CA PRO A 164 -8.26 -28.73 21.61
C PRO A 164 -8.31 -27.65 22.69
N THR A 165 -8.15 -26.39 22.31
CA THR A 165 -8.12 -25.20 23.15
C THR A 165 -6.96 -25.05 24.14
N GLU A 166 -6.08 -26.03 24.27
CA GLU A 166 -4.90 -25.94 25.14
C GLU A 166 -3.74 -25.11 24.49
N ILE A 167 -3.79 -24.90 23.17
CA ILE A 167 -2.81 -24.10 22.46
C ILE A 167 -3.22 -22.63 22.52
N ASN A 168 -2.42 -21.84 23.22
CA ASN A 168 -2.59 -20.39 23.27
C ASN A 168 -1.75 -19.72 22.17
N TYR A 169 -2.33 -18.76 21.45
CA TYR A 169 -1.59 -17.94 20.50
C TYR A 169 -1.73 -16.45 20.78
N GLY A 170 -0.64 -15.69 20.55
CA GLY A 170 -0.62 -14.24 20.72
C GLY A 170 -1.09 -13.47 19.48
N HIS A 171 -1.88 -12.41 19.70
CA HIS A 171 -2.26 -11.45 18.65
C HIS A 171 -2.32 -10.02 19.20
N VAL A 172 -2.43 -9.01 18.33
CA VAL A 172 -2.41 -7.59 18.73
C VAL A 172 -3.78 -6.91 18.62
N GLY A 173 -4.82 -7.66 18.92
CA GLY A 173 -6.21 -7.21 18.91
C GLY A 173 -7.05 -7.84 17.80
N ALA A 174 -8.36 -7.67 17.91
CA ALA A 174 -9.33 -8.19 16.98
C ALA A 174 -9.14 -7.59 15.58
N GLY A 175 -9.16 -8.44 14.54
CA GLY A 175 -8.93 -8.04 13.15
C GLY A 175 -7.48 -7.81 12.79
N SER A 176 -6.54 -8.00 13.71
CA SER A 176 -5.10 -7.92 13.39
C SER A 176 -4.68 -9.05 12.46
N ALA A 177 -3.65 -8.81 11.63
CA ALA A 177 -3.17 -9.81 10.71
C ALA A 177 -2.75 -11.13 11.40
N PRO A 178 -2.05 -11.15 12.55
CA PRO A 178 -1.78 -12.39 13.27
C PRO A 178 -3.04 -13.17 13.65
N GLU A 179 -4.09 -12.47 14.13
CA GLU A 179 -5.37 -13.13 14.45
C GLU A 179 -6.04 -13.70 13.22
N LEU A 180 -6.17 -12.91 12.15
CA LEU A 180 -6.83 -13.34 10.91
C LEU A 180 -6.11 -14.54 10.28
N VAL A 181 -4.78 -14.55 10.31
CA VAL A 181 -4.00 -15.69 9.80
C VAL A 181 -4.16 -16.91 10.71
N ALA A 182 -4.20 -16.75 12.04
CA ALA A 182 -4.45 -17.83 12.98
C ALA A 182 -5.85 -18.44 12.76
N LYS A 183 -6.89 -17.61 12.61
CA LYS A 183 -8.24 -18.08 12.30
C LYS A 183 -8.33 -18.79 10.95
N ARG A 184 -7.61 -18.31 9.94
CA ARG A 184 -7.52 -19.00 8.65
C ARG A 184 -6.79 -20.35 8.78
N PHE A 185 -5.74 -20.42 9.61
CA PHE A 185 -5.03 -21.65 9.91
C PHE A 185 -5.92 -22.66 10.63
N GLU A 186 -6.66 -22.24 11.68
CA GLU A 186 -7.65 -23.07 12.37
C GLU A 186 -8.66 -23.66 11.39
N ARG A 187 -9.24 -22.80 10.53
CA ARG A 187 -10.24 -23.23 9.53
C ARG A 187 -9.68 -24.20 8.49
N ALA A 188 -8.45 -23.99 8.04
CA ALA A 188 -7.82 -24.84 7.01
C ALA A 188 -7.37 -26.21 7.56
N THR A 189 -6.98 -26.27 8.84
CA THR A 189 -6.40 -27.44 9.45
C THR A 189 -7.33 -28.18 10.41
N GLY A 190 -8.39 -27.53 10.88
CA GLY A 190 -9.31 -28.08 11.89
C GLY A 190 -8.78 -28.07 13.31
N VAL A 191 -7.65 -27.37 13.59
CA VAL A 191 -7.17 -27.14 14.96
C VAL A 191 -8.02 -26.10 15.67
N GLN A 192 -8.05 -26.13 17.00
CA GLN A 192 -8.72 -25.13 17.83
C GLN A 192 -7.69 -24.55 18.79
N MET A 193 -7.54 -23.21 18.77
CA MET A 193 -6.56 -22.49 19.59
C MET A 193 -7.24 -21.33 20.32
N THR A 194 -6.64 -20.91 21.45
CA THR A 194 -7.13 -19.76 22.23
C THR A 194 -6.29 -18.53 21.94
N GLY A 195 -6.91 -17.46 21.44
CA GLY A 195 -6.25 -16.19 21.14
C GLY A 195 -6.09 -15.33 22.38
N ILE A 196 -4.87 -14.86 22.66
CA ILE A 196 -4.55 -13.96 23.77
C ILE A 196 -4.09 -12.61 23.22
N PRO A 197 -4.77 -11.50 23.55
CA PRO A 197 -4.41 -10.18 23.03
C PRO A 197 -3.23 -9.59 23.79
N TYR A 198 -2.28 -8.99 23.03
CA TYR A 198 -1.11 -8.27 23.54
C TYR A 198 -1.06 -6.86 22.96
N LYS A 199 -0.28 -5.96 23.56
CA LYS A 199 -0.05 -4.60 23.04
C LYS A 199 0.83 -4.61 21.77
N GLY A 200 1.71 -5.61 21.63
CA GLY A 200 2.60 -5.78 20.49
C GLY A 200 3.02 -7.24 20.31
N MET A 201 3.42 -7.62 19.08
CA MET A 201 3.92 -8.98 18.83
C MET A 201 5.23 -9.27 19.54
N GLY A 202 6.03 -8.25 19.86
CA GLY A 202 7.23 -8.41 20.69
C GLY A 202 6.89 -8.99 22.06
N ASP A 203 5.85 -8.44 22.73
CA ASP A 203 5.39 -8.92 24.04
C ASP A 203 4.90 -10.38 23.94
N ALA A 204 4.10 -10.70 22.91
CA ALA A 204 3.61 -12.07 22.68
C ALA A 204 4.77 -13.06 22.47
N LEU A 205 5.80 -12.67 21.73
CA LEU A 205 6.97 -13.52 21.50
C LEU A 205 7.79 -13.72 22.78
N GLN A 206 7.89 -12.71 23.67
CA GLN A 206 8.54 -12.88 24.98
C GLN A 206 7.74 -13.83 25.89
N GLU A 207 6.41 -13.77 25.86
CA GLU A 207 5.54 -14.72 26.55
C GLU A 207 5.70 -16.16 26.02
N MET A 208 5.94 -16.31 24.72
CA MET A 208 6.27 -17.61 24.12
C MET A 208 7.63 -18.13 24.61
N VAL A 209 8.65 -17.28 24.64
CA VAL A 209 9.98 -17.63 25.18
C VAL A 209 9.88 -18.04 26.66
N ALA A 210 8.95 -17.42 27.41
CA ALA A 210 8.67 -17.76 28.81
C ALA A 210 7.75 -18.99 28.98
N GLY A 211 7.36 -19.69 27.88
CA GLY A 211 6.53 -20.90 27.92
C GLY A 211 5.03 -20.66 28.11
N ARG A 212 4.56 -19.40 28.20
CA ARG A 212 3.15 -19.07 28.43
C ARG A 212 2.31 -19.06 27.15
N LEU A 213 2.93 -18.95 25.97
CA LEU A 213 2.29 -19.14 24.67
C LEU A 213 2.94 -20.30 23.92
N GLN A 214 2.11 -21.06 23.22
CA GLN A 214 2.54 -22.23 22.45
C GLN A 214 2.73 -21.91 20.98
N PHE A 215 1.98 -20.92 20.43
CA PHE A 215 1.96 -20.62 19.02
C PHE A 215 1.94 -19.10 18.79
N ALA A 216 2.63 -18.62 17.76
CA ALA A 216 2.56 -17.23 17.33
C ALA A 216 2.72 -17.10 15.81
N ILE A 217 2.07 -16.08 15.26
CA ILE A 217 2.25 -15.62 13.90
C ILE A 217 2.92 -14.25 13.99
N GLY A 218 4.23 -14.25 13.94
CA GLY A 218 5.06 -13.06 14.16
C GLY A 218 5.64 -12.50 12.87
N PRO A 219 5.80 -11.15 12.79
CA PRO A 219 6.60 -10.56 11.72
C PRO A 219 8.00 -11.16 11.68
N LEU A 220 8.51 -11.41 10.48
CA LEU A 220 9.83 -12.04 10.31
C LEU A 220 10.93 -11.28 11.07
N ILE A 221 10.92 -9.95 10.97
CA ILE A 221 11.94 -9.09 11.57
C ILE A 221 12.02 -9.22 13.10
N THR A 222 10.92 -9.51 13.78
CA THR A 222 10.89 -9.69 15.25
C THR A 222 11.07 -11.15 15.67
N THR A 223 10.75 -12.08 14.79
CA THR A 223 10.77 -13.52 15.09
C THR A 223 12.16 -14.15 14.83
N MET A 224 12.84 -13.73 13.77
CA MET A 224 14.13 -14.31 13.37
C MET A 224 15.24 -14.19 14.43
N PRO A 225 15.44 -13.07 15.12
CA PRO A 225 16.46 -12.99 16.16
C PRO A 225 16.25 -13.99 17.31
N LEU A 226 14.98 -14.30 17.63
CA LEU A 226 14.64 -15.31 18.65
C LEU A 226 14.83 -16.73 18.14
N PHE A 227 14.58 -16.96 16.86
CA PHE A 227 14.84 -18.25 16.19
C PHE A 227 16.35 -18.51 16.09
N GLU A 228 17.15 -17.55 15.63
CA GLU A 228 18.59 -17.65 15.50
C GLU A 228 19.30 -17.85 16.86
N SER A 229 18.75 -17.24 17.92
CA SER A 229 19.22 -17.45 19.30
C SER A 229 18.66 -18.71 19.99
N ASP A 230 17.97 -19.56 19.23
CA ASP A 230 17.40 -20.85 19.69
C ASP A 230 16.39 -20.69 20.86
N LYS A 231 15.68 -19.55 20.94
CA LYS A 231 14.69 -19.30 21.98
C LYS A 231 13.27 -19.74 21.61
N LEU A 232 13.00 -19.90 20.31
CA LEU A 232 11.75 -20.43 19.77
C LEU A 232 12.06 -21.25 18.51
N ARG A 233 11.05 -21.97 18.01
CA ARG A 233 11.17 -22.70 16.75
C ARG A 233 10.25 -22.07 15.70
N VAL A 234 10.79 -21.83 14.49
CA VAL A 234 9.99 -21.42 13.33
C VAL A 234 9.70 -22.67 12.50
N LEU A 235 8.41 -22.98 12.33
CA LEU A 235 7.97 -24.18 11.60
C LEU A 235 7.71 -23.89 10.13
N ALA A 236 7.25 -22.66 9.77
CA ALA A 236 6.93 -22.29 8.41
C ALA A 236 6.92 -20.76 8.22
N MET A 237 7.02 -20.36 6.95
CA MET A 237 6.72 -19.00 6.51
C MET A 237 5.33 -18.96 5.85
N THR A 238 4.65 -17.80 5.95
CA THR A 238 3.38 -17.56 5.27
C THR A 238 3.54 -17.02 3.86
N SER A 239 4.76 -16.91 3.36
CA SER A 239 5.09 -16.43 2.01
C SER A 239 4.75 -17.49 0.94
N PRO A 240 4.54 -17.07 -0.33
CA PRO A 240 4.29 -18.00 -1.43
C PRO A 240 5.51 -18.87 -1.77
N GLN A 241 6.71 -18.36 -1.47
CA GLN A 241 8.01 -19.03 -1.69
C GLN A 241 8.90 -18.80 -0.47
N ARG A 242 9.93 -19.62 -0.30
CA ARG A 242 10.95 -19.43 0.75
C ARG A 242 11.61 -18.06 0.60
N LEU A 243 11.82 -17.40 1.72
CA LEU A 243 12.45 -16.08 1.74
C LEU A 243 13.97 -16.21 1.79
N ALA A 244 14.67 -15.33 1.08
CA ALA A 244 16.14 -15.27 1.12
C ALA A 244 16.68 -15.03 2.54
N ALA A 245 15.94 -14.33 3.38
CA ALA A 245 16.27 -14.11 4.79
C ALA A 245 16.07 -15.35 5.67
N ALA A 246 15.38 -16.40 5.19
CA ALA A 246 15.14 -17.64 5.91
C ALA A 246 15.05 -18.83 4.93
N PRO A 247 16.11 -19.14 4.17
CA PRO A 247 16.07 -20.11 3.06
C PRO A 247 15.80 -21.55 3.51
N ASN A 248 16.14 -21.85 4.74
CA ASN A 248 15.95 -23.19 5.33
C ASN A 248 14.57 -23.39 5.96
N VAL A 249 13.76 -22.33 6.10
CA VAL A 249 12.41 -22.41 6.65
C VAL A 249 11.42 -22.66 5.50
N PRO A 250 10.69 -23.77 5.50
CA PRO A 250 9.71 -24.07 4.46
C PRO A 250 8.48 -23.14 4.56
N THR A 251 7.70 -23.03 3.49
CA THR A 251 6.43 -22.31 3.53
C THR A 251 5.30 -23.21 4.05
N LEU A 252 4.19 -22.61 4.47
CA LEU A 252 2.97 -23.37 4.80
C LEU A 252 2.49 -24.20 3.62
N THR A 253 2.57 -23.65 2.40
CA THR A 253 2.15 -24.34 1.18
C THR A 253 3.01 -25.57 0.90
N GLU A 254 4.34 -25.48 1.07
CA GLU A 254 5.24 -26.64 0.94
C GLU A 254 4.90 -27.75 1.93
N GLN A 255 4.33 -27.42 3.07
CA GLN A 255 3.91 -28.35 4.10
C GLN A 255 2.42 -28.75 4.02
N GLY A 256 1.77 -28.54 2.88
CA GLY A 256 0.39 -28.97 2.61
C GLY A 256 -0.71 -28.10 3.22
N VAL A 257 -0.39 -26.93 3.75
CA VAL A 257 -1.38 -25.95 4.23
C VAL A 257 -1.45 -24.78 3.22
N PRO A 258 -2.51 -24.69 2.40
CA PRO A 258 -2.56 -23.73 1.29
C PRO A 258 -2.90 -22.31 1.78
N ILE A 259 -2.04 -21.75 2.62
CA ILE A 259 -2.16 -20.40 3.17
C ILE A 259 -0.97 -19.57 2.75
N VAL A 260 -1.22 -18.53 1.99
CA VAL A 260 -0.33 -17.41 1.75
C VAL A 260 -0.94 -16.20 2.43
N ALA A 261 -0.17 -15.54 3.29
CA ALA A 261 -0.62 -14.36 4.03
C ALA A 261 0.54 -13.43 4.32
N GLY A 262 0.31 -12.15 4.14
CA GLY A 262 1.31 -11.12 4.40
C GLY A 262 0.66 -9.77 4.55
N THR A 263 1.46 -8.79 4.89
CA THR A 263 1.11 -7.37 4.80
C THR A 263 1.78 -6.76 3.60
N TRP A 264 1.21 -5.70 3.09
CA TRP A 264 1.78 -4.96 1.98
C TRP A 264 1.62 -3.45 2.20
N LEU A 265 2.53 -2.70 1.61
CA LEU A 265 2.42 -1.26 1.42
C LEU A 265 2.44 -0.97 -0.07
N GLY A 266 1.60 -0.07 -0.51
CA GLY A 266 1.50 0.38 -1.90
C GLY A 266 1.18 1.87 -2.00
N ILE A 267 1.20 2.38 -3.19
CA ILE A 267 0.69 3.69 -3.55
C ILE A 267 -0.46 3.51 -4.52
#